data_261f6f0c750048a6ead98147d97c6ee8
#
_entry.id   261f6f0c750048a6ead98147d97c6ee8
#
_cell.length_a   1.000
_cell.length_b   1.000
_cell.length_c   1.000
_cell.angle_alpha   90.00
_cell.angle_beta   90.00
_cell.angle_gamma   90.00
#
_symmetry.space_group_name_H-M   'P 1'
#
loop_
_entity.id
_entity.type
_entity.pdbx_description
1 polymer ?
#
loop_
_entity_poly.entity_id
_entity_poly.type
_entity_poly.pdbx_seq_one_letter_code
_entity_poly.pdbx_strand_id
1 'polypeptide(L)'
;MTRMGTMTTALVLSAGGMFAAWEAGVWKTLAGRLRPDLIVGTSSGAWNGWAIAGGASPDDLVREWHDRSIAATWLFRAELLRQKAQDLWSRFQPRIPFGLTVVEVPRFHARLVCGPQITWRHLAATCSIPGAFPAVAIEDKRFVDGGLLGSLPLWAAEEMGATRAIAINCLTGLPFRMARALLRPRRPSAGLDVVLIEPSEPLGTLRDIVCWSPSNIEHWIELGERDAKQALSLITM
;
A
#
# COMPACT_ATOMS: atom_id res chain seq x y z
N MET A 1 37.58 8.96 -6.04
CA MET A 1 36.50 8.77 -7.00
C MET A 1 35.30 8.19 -6.28
N THR A 2 34.36 9.03 -5.87
CA THR A 2 33.12 8.63 -5.22
C THR A 2 32.28 7.96 -6.30
N ARG A 3 32.01 6.66 -6.16
CA ARG A 3 31.03 5.98 -7.03
C ARG A 3 29.71 6.73 -6.85
N MET A 4 29.24 7.38 -7.88
CA MET A 4 27.83 7.79 -7.96
C MET A 4 27.02 6.51 -7.87
N GLY A 5 26.44 6.25 -6.69
CA GLY A 5 25.53 5.14 -6.51
C GLY A 5 24.35 5.33 -7.46
N THR A 6 23.95 4.29 -8.17
CA THR A 6 22.76 4.31 -9.01
C THR A 6 21.56 4.64 -8.11
N MET A 7 20.81 5.66 -8.48
CA MET A 7 19.60 6.06 -7.76
C MET A 7 18.56 4.94 -7.93
N THR A 8 18.15 4.33 -6.82
CA THR A 8 17.11 3.28 -6.81
C THR A 8 15.81 3.91 -6.31
N THR A 9 14.83 3.99 -7.18
CA THR A 9 13.53 4.63 -6.90
C THR A 9 12.49 3.60 -6.51
N ALA A 10 11.92 3.76 -5.32
CA ALA A 10 10.79 2.98 -4.83
C ALA A 10 9.45 3.69 -5.08
N LEU A 11 8.43 2.93 -5.43
CA LEU A 11 7.03 3.32 -5.23
C LEU A 11 6.57 2.78 -3.88
N VAL A 12 6.13 3.66 -2.99
CA VAL A 12 5.70 3.28 -1.64
C VAL A 12 4.23 3.62 -1.47
N LEU A 13 3.42 2.59 -1.14
CA LEU A 13 1.97 2.68 -1.07
C LEU A 13 1.50 2.45 0.38
N SER A 14 0.69 3.37 0.89
CA SER A 14 0.25 3.35 2.28
C SER A 14 -0.87 2.34 2.55
N ALA A 15 -1.07 1.99 3.81
CA ALA A 15 -2.34 1.43 4.25
C ALA A 15 -3.46 2.46 4.06
N GLY A 16 -4.68 2.00 3.76
CA GLY A 16 -5.78 2.95 3.55
C GLY A 16 -7.18 2.35 3.50
N GLY A 17 -7.33 1.04 3.52
CA GLY A 17 -8.63 0.41 3.29
C GLY A 17 -9.21 0.84 1.94
N MET A 18 -10.45 1.33 1.92
CA MET A 18 -11.10 1.81 0.69
C MET A 18 -10.45 3.07 0.11
N PHE A 19 -9.78 3.89 0.92
CA PHE A 19 -9.06 5.08 0.44
C PHE A 19 -7.93 4.74 -0.53
N ALA A 20 -7.46 3.49 -0.57
CA ALA A 20 -6.46 3.08 -1.55
C ALA A 20 -6.99 3.06 -3.01
N ALA A 21 -8.27 3.28 -3.24
CA ALA A 21 -8.81 3.63 -4.56
C ALA A 21 -8.24 4.97 -5.08
N TRP A 22 -7.99 5.93 -4.18
CA TRP A 22 -7.29 7.18 -4.52
C TRP A 22 -5.86 6.91 -5.00
N GLU A 23 -5.13 5.95 -4.36
CA GLU A 23 -3.81 5.52 -4.83
C GLU A 23 -3.86 4.95 -6.26
N ALA A 24 -4.92 4.22 -6.62
CA ALA A 24 -5.11 3.72 -7.98
C ALA A 24 -5.28 4.87 -8.98
N GLY A 25 -6.00 5.93 -8.61
CA GLY A 25 -6.12 7.18 -9.39
C GLY A 25 -4.78 7.89 -9.55
N VAL A 26 -4.00 7.99 -8.47
CA VAL A 26 -2.62 8.53 -8.52
C VAL A 26 -1.77 7.71 -9.49
N TRP A 27 -1.79 6.38 -9.37
CA TRP A 27 -1.00 5.50 -10.24
C TRP A 27 -1.43 5.64 -11.71
N LYS A 28 -2.69 5.80 -12.00
CA LYS A 28 -3.20 5.99 -13.36
C LYS A 28 -2.53 7.18 -14.08
N THR A 29 -2.24 8.24 -13.35
CA THR A 29 -1.49 9.39 -13.89
C THR A 29 0.02 9.13 -13.95
N LEU A 30 0.59 8.43 -12.96
CA LEU A 30 2.04 8.24 -12.86
C LEU A 30 2.58 7.12 -13.75
N ALA A 31 1.81 6.10 -14.06
CA ALA A 31 2.26 4.88 -14.74
C ALA A 31 2.93 5.12 -16.10
N GLY A 32 2.55 6.20 -16.80
CA GLY A 32 3.17 6.60 -18.07
C GLY A 32 4.53 7.29 -17.90
N ARG A 33 4.90 7.75 -16.70
CA ARG A 33 6.03 8.64 -16.43
C ARG A 33 7.00 8.10 -15.38
N LEU A 34 6.53 7.27 -14.47
CA LEU A 34 7.31 6.67 -13.40
C LEU A 34 7.62 5.20 -13.71
N ARG A 35 8.88 4.83 -13.58
CA ARG A 35 9.36 3.44 -13.67
C ARG A 35 10.05 3.12 -12.35
N PRO A 36 9.34 2.62 -11.34
CA PRO A 36 9.97 2.27 -10.08
C PRO A 36 10.86 1.05 -10.24
N ASP A 37 12.02 1.07 -9.58
CA ASP A 37 12.94 -0.07 -9.51
C ASP A 37 12.43 -1.14 -8.54
N LEU A 38 11.64 -0.73 -7.54
CA LEU A 38 10.98 -1.60 -6.58
C LEU A 38 9.68 -0.97 -6.07
N ILE A 39 8.79 -1.81 -5.53
CA ILE A 39 7.52 -1.37 -4.95
C ILE A 39 7.38 -1.94 -3.53
N VAL A 40 6.91 -1.11 -2.61
CA VAL A 40 6.59 -1.53 -1.24
C VAL A 40 5.20 -1.04 -0.85
N GLY A 41 4.42 -1.91 -0.23
CA GLY A 41 3.08 -1.54 0.20
C GLY A 41 2.70 -2.10 1.57
N THR A 42 1.66 -1.51 2.15
CA THR A 42 1.04 -1.95 3.40
C THR A 42 -0.46 -2.07 3.22
N SER A 43 -1.08 -3.14 3.74
CA SER A 43 -2.54 -3.32 3.69
C SER A 43 -3.07 -3.23 2.25
N SER A 44 -4.12 -2.44 2.01
CA SER A 44 -4.66 -2.21 0.66
C SER A 44 -3.65 -1.62 -0.32
N GLY A 45 -2.68 -0.80 0.15
CA GLY A 45 -1.56 -0.36 -0.68
C GLY A 45 -0.63 -1.51 -1.10
N ALA A 46 -0.52 -2.57 -0.29
CA ALA A 46 0.20 -3.78 -0.71
C ALA A 46 -0.55 -4.53 -1.82
N TRP A 47 -1.87 -4.53 -1.83
CA TRP A 47 -2.67 -5.11 -2.92
C TRP A 47 -2.50 -4.33 -4.22
N ASN A 48 -2.59 -2.98 -4.15
CA ASN A 48 -2.26 -2.12 -5.29
C ASN A 48 -0.83 -2.40 -5.79
N GLY A 49 0.13 -2.40 -4.88
CA GLY A 49 1.53 -2.63 -5.20
C GLY A 49 1.81 -4.00 -5.82
N TRP A 50 1.15 -5.06 -5.34
CA TRP A 50 1.25 -6.40 -5.91
C TRP A 50 0.75 -6.44 -7.36
N ALA A 51 -0.42 -5.86 -7.61
CA ALA A 51 -0.98 -5.80 -8.96
C ALA A 51 -0.08 -4.98 -9.89
N ILE A 52 0.39 -3.81 -9.46
CA ILE A 52 1.30 -2.94 -10.22
C ILE A 52 2.62 -3.67 -10.51
N ALA A 53 3.23 -4.30 -9.52
CA ALA A 53 4.47 -5.06 -9.68
C ALA A 53 4.30 -6.25 -10.63
N GLY A 54 3.11 -6.85 -10.65
CA GLY A 54 2.73 -7.93 -11.57
C GLY A 54 2.39 -7.47 -12.97
N GLY A 55 2.41 -6.15 -13.24
CA GLY A 55 2.18 -5.58 -14.56
C GLY A 55 0.71 -5.31 -14.87
N ALA A 56 -0.15 -5.15 -13.86
CA ALA A 56 -1.49 -4.64 -14.05
C ALA A 56 -1.45 -3.27 -14.75
N SER A 57 -2.26 -3.09 -15.77
CA SER A 57 -2.44 -1.76 -16.35
C SER A 57 -3.13 -0.82 -15.35
N PRO A 58 -3.00 0.51 -15.51
CA PRO A 58 -3.74 1.45 -14.68
C PRO A 58 -5.26 1.20 -14.69
N ASP A 59 -5.82 0.86 -15.85
CA ASP A 59 -7.24 0.56 -15.97
C ASP A 59 -7.62 -0.79 -15.32
N ASP A 60 -6.72 -1.78 -15.31
CA ASP A 60 -6.93 -3.01 -14.55
C ASP A 60 -7.04 -2.69 -13.06
N LEU A 61 -6.14 -1.84 -12.54
CA LEU A 61 -6.15 -1.46 -11.13
C LEU A 61 -7.42 -0.70 -10.76
N VAL A 62 -7.88 0.22 -11.61
CA VAL A 62 -9.16 0.93 -11.43
C VAL A 62 -10.33 -0.06 -11.42
N ARG A 63 -10.36 -1.03 -12.35
CA ARG A 63 -11.40 -2.07 -12.37
C ARG A 63 -11.44 -2.91 -11.09
N GLU A 64 -10.27 -3.21 -10.49
CA GLU A 64 -10.23 -3.92 -9.20
C GLU A 64 -11.01 -3.17 -8.11
N TRP A 65 -10.94 -1.83 -8.07
CA TRP A 65 -11.65 -1.03 -7.07
C TRP A 65 -13.15 -0.92 -7.34
N HIS A 66 -13.59 -1.01 -8.60
CA HIS A 66 -15.00 -1.08 -8.96
C HIS A 66 -15.61 -2.47 -8.79
N ASP A 67 -14.78 -3.52 -8.61
CA ASP A 67 -15.27 -4.86 -8.39
C ASP A 67 -15.91 -5.00 -6.99
N ARG A 68 -17.17 -5.43 -6.97
CA ARG A 68 -17.92 -5.68 -5.73
C ARG A 68 -17.29 -6.75 -4.83
N SER A 69 -16.37 -7.57 -5.33
CA SER A 69 -15.63 -8.51 -4.51
C SER A 69 -14.80 -7.81 -3.42
N ILE A 70 -14.31 -6.61 -3.70
CA ILE A 70 -13.66 -5.75 -2.69
C ILE A 70 -14.65 -5.35 -1.60
N ALA A 71 -15.89 -4.94 -1.96
CA ALA A 71 -16.92 -4.64 -0.98
C ALA A 71 -17.18 -5.82 -0.04
N ALA A 72 -17.20 -7.02 -0.59
CA ALA A 72 -17.43 -8.23 0.18
C ALA A 72 -16.31 -8.53 1.20
N THR A 73 -15.07 -8.16 0.93
CA THR A 73 -13.95 -8.35 1.89
C THR A 73 -14.18 -7.57 3.19
N TRP A 74 -14.87 -6.43 3.12
CA TRP A 74 -15.12 -5.55 4.24
C TRP A 74 -16.43 -5.86 5.01
N LEU A 75 -17.10 -6.94 4.68
CA LEU A 75 -18.12 -7.53 5.54
C LEU A 75 -17.51 -8.24 6.77
N PHE A 76 -16.22 -8.02 7.03
CA PHE A 76 -15.44 -8.63 8.11
C PHE A 76 -15.48 -10.18 8.09
N ARG A 77 -15.64 -10.76 6.91
CA ARG A 77 -15.59 -12.21 6.70
C ARG A 77 -14.19 -12.60 6.25
N ALA A 78 -13.45 -13.26 7.12
CA ALA A 78 -12.06 -13.68 6.86
C ALA A 78 -11.92 -14.54 5.59
N GLU A 79 -12.95 -15.30 5.23
CA GLU A 79 -12.94 -16.12 4.03
C GLU A 79 -12.91 -15.27 2.76
N LEU A 80 -13.70 -14.20 2.69
CA LEU A 80 -13.72 -13.30 1.54
C LEU A 80 -12.40 -12.54 1.37
N LEU A 81 -11.77 -12.15 2.49
CA LEU A 81 -10.44 -11.56 2.48
C LEU A 81 -9.40 -12.53 1.89
N ARG A 82 -9.47 -13.81 2.30
CA ARG A 82 -8.57 -14.87 1.78
C ARG A 82 -8.79 -15.11 0.29
N GLN A 83 -10.05 -15.23 -0.14
CA GLN A 83 -10.39 -15.44 -1.56
C GLN A 83 -9.87 -14.30 -2.42
N LYS A 84 -10.02 -13.04 -2.00
CA LYS A 84 -9.49 -11.89 -2.73
C LYS A 84 -7.96 -11.90 -2.77
N ALA A 85 -7.30 -12.22 -1.66
CA ALA A 85 -5.85 -12.35 -1.62
C ALA A 85 -5.33 -13.48 -2.53
N GLN A 86 -6.03 -14.62 -2.61
CA GLN A 86 -5.73 -15.72 -3.52
C GLN A 86 -5.93 -15.32 -4.98
N ASP A 87 -7.02 -14.62 -5.31
CA ASP A 87 -7.27 -14.09 -6.64
C ASP A 87 -6.16 -13.15 -7.10
N LEU A 88 -5.82 -12.14 -6.30
CA LEU A 88 -4.74 -11.21 -6.61
C LEU A 88 -3.39 -11.92 -6.78
N TRP A 89 -3.09 -12.88 -5.90
CA TRP A 89 -1.84 -13.65 -5.96
C TRP A 89 -1.77 -14.52 -7.20
N SER A 90 -2.86 -15.11 -7.65
CA SER A 90 -2.89 -15.98 -8.84
C SER A 90 -2.84 -15.19 -10.15
N ARG A 91 -3.44 -14.01 -10.19
CA ARG A 91 -3.55 -13.19 -11.41
C ARG A 91 -2.31 -12.35 -11.67
N PHE A 92 -1.67 -11.87 -10.63
CA PHE A 92 -0.53 -10.97 -10.72
C PHE A 92 0.70 -11.60 -10.06
N GLN A 93 1.77 -11.73 -10.84
CA GLN A 93 3.06 -12.20 -10.34
C GLN A 93 4.09 -11.07 -10.54
N PRO A 94 4.74 -10.59 -9.47
CA PRO A 94 5.69 -9.48 -9.55
C PRO A 94 6.78 -9.70 -10.58
N ARG A 95 6.95 -8.73 -11.48
CA ARG A 95 8.00 -8.67 -12.51
C ARG A 95 9.13 -7.72 -12.09
N ILE A 96 8.87 -6.89 -11.09
CA ILE A 96 9.84 -6.02 -10.43
C ILE A 96 9.87 -6.33 -8.95
N PRO A 97 10.96 -6.06 -8.22
CA PRO A 97 11.07 -6.32 -6.79
C PRO A 97 9.89 -5.73 -6.03
N PHE A 98 9.24 -6.58 -5.23
CA PHE A 98 8.09 -6.19 -4.41
C PHE A 98 8.27 -6.63 -2.97
N GLY A 99 7.86 -5.74 -2.04
CA GLY A 99 7.80 -6.00 -0.62
C GLY A 99 6.48 -5.55 0.00
N LEU A 100 6.06 -6.21 1.06
CA LEU A 100 4.92 -5.80 1.86
C LEU A 100 5.25 -5.86 3.35
N THR A 101 4.52 -5.10 4.15
CA THR A 101 4.71 -5.12 5.59
C THR A 101 3.56 -5.80 6.31
N VAL A 102 3.90 -6.53 7.36
CA VAL A 102 2.99 -7.19 8.29
C VAL A 102 3.48 -6.99 9.72
N VAL A 103 2.61 -7.21 10.70
CA VAL A 103 2.99 -7.21 12.12
C VAL A 103 2.92 -8.63 12.68
N GLU A 104 4.04 -9.13 13.17
CA GLU A 104 4.13 -10.42 13.86
C GLU A 104 3.54 -10.30 15.28
N VAL A 105 2.57 -11.14 15.62
CA VAL A 105 1.94 -11.20 16.93
C VAL A 105 2.26 -12.52 17.64
N PRO A 106 2.38 -12.54 18.99
CA PRO A 106 2.05 -11.47 19.95
C PRO A 106 3.17 -10.46 20.19
N ARG A 107 4.32 -10.57 19.51
CA ARG A 107 5.50 -9.71 19.76
C ARG A 107 5.33 -8.27 19.27
N PHE A 108 4.28 -7.95 18.49
CA PHE A 108 4.05 -6.64 17.89
C PHE A 108 5.29 -6.10 17.17
N HIS A 109 5.85 -6.92 16.28
CA HIS A 109 7.05 -6.58 15.54
C HIS A 109 6.72 -6.38 14.06
N ALA A 110 7.03 -5.20 13.50
CA ALA A 110 6.87 -4.94 12.08
C ALA A 110 7.89 -5.75 11.27
N ARG A 111 7.40 -6.46 10.25
CA ARG A 111 8.21 -7.28 9.36
C ARG A 111 8.03 -6.84 7.92
N LEU A 112 9.13 -6.75 7.20
CA LEU A 112 9.15 -6.72 5.76
C LEU A 112 9.18 -8.16 5.24
N VAL A 113 8.31 -8.46 4.29
CA VAL A 113 8.32 -9.71 3.51
C VAL A 113 8.50 -9.32 2.04
N CYS A 114 9.48 -9.89 1.37
CA CYS A 114 9.81 -9.53 -0.01
C CYS A 114 10.19 -10.74 -0.88
N GLY A 115 10.10 -10.56 -2.19
CA GLY A 115 10.51 -11.56 -3.17
C GLY A 115 9.69 -12.85 -3.14
N PRO A 116 10.31 -14.01 -3.42
CA PRO A 116 9.62 -15.29 -3.58
C PRO A 116 9.00 -15.85 -2.30
N GLN A 117 9.30 -15.27 -1.14
CA GLN A 117 8.70 -15.65 0.14
C GLN A 117 7.23 -15.22 0.25
N ILE A 118 6.79 -14.25 -0.58
CA ILE A 118 5.42 -13.76 -0.54
C ILE A 118 4.48 -14.81 -1.10
N THR A 119 3.47 -15.14 -0.31
CA THR A 119 2.35 -16.00 -0.70
C THR A 119 1.03 -15.24 -0.56
N TRP A 120 -0.06 -15.79 -1.05
CA TRP A 120 -1.40 -15.22 -0.84
C TRP A 120 -1.73 -15.01 0.65
N ARG A 121 -1.13 -15.82 1.55
CA ARG A 121 -1.32 -15.65 3.00
C ARG A 121 -0.71 -14.34 3.51
N HIS A 122 0.42 -13.91 2.95
CA HIS A 122 1.02 -12.61 3.29
C HIS A 122 0.15 -11.45 2.76
N LEU A 123 -0.45 -11.59 1.56
CA LEU A 123 -1.42 -10.62 1.03
C LEU A 123 -2.69 -10.56 1.89
N ALA A 124 -3.15 -11.67 2.45
CA ALA A 124 -4.25 -11.67 3.41
C ALA A 124 -3.82 -11.07 4.76
N ALA A 125 -2.63 -11.40 5.25
CA ALA A 125 -2.11 -10.93 6.54
C ALA A 125 -1.94 -9.41 6.58
N THR A 126 -1.39 -8.82 5.51
CA THR A 126 -1.17 -7.37 5.44
C THR A 126 -2.47 -6.56 5.54
N CYS A 127 -3.62 -7.17 5.21
CA CYS A 127 -4.96 -6.56 5.33
C CYS A 127 -5.78 -7.10 6.52
N SER A 128 -5.21 -7.95 7.38
CA SER A 128 -5.91 -8.51 8.53
C SER A 128 -5.89 -7.55 9.71
N ILE A 129 -6.79 -6.56 9.67
CA ILE A 129 -6.94 -5.52 10.71
C ILE A 129 -7.34 -6.18 12.04
N PRO A 130 -6.57 -5.97 13.14
CA PRO A 130 -6.91 -6.50 14.45
C PRO A 130 -8.29 -6.04 14.92
N GLY A 131 -9.07 -6.98 15.48
CA GLY A 131 -10.46 -6.73 15.90
C GLY A 131 -11.48 -6.91 14.77
N ALA A 132 -11.10 -6.74 13.51
CA ALA A 132 -11.96 -6.99 12.34
C ALA A 132 -11.70 -8.39 11.74
N PHE A 133 -10.43 -8.80 11.68
CA PHE A 133 -10.03 -10.09 11.11
C PHE A 133 -9.13 -10.87 12.08
N PRO A 134 -9.17 -12.22 12.03
CA PRO A 134 -8.23 -13.03 12.78
C PRO A 134 -6.82 -12.89 12.23
N ALA A 135 -5.80 -13.04 13.10
CA ALA A 135 -4.42 -13.12 12.68
C ALA A 135 -4.20 -14.32 11.73
N VAL A 136 -3.46 -14.11 10.65
CA VAL A 136 -3.15 -15.14 9.65
C VAL A 136 -1.95 -15.96 10.11
N ALA A 137 -2.12 -17.28 10.20
CA ALA A 137 -1.03 -18.19 10.49
C ALA A 137 -0.23 -18.48 9.22
N ILE A 138 1.10 -18.27 9.31
CA ILE A 138 2.07 -18.58 8.26
C ILE A 138 3.23 -19.28 8.96
N GLU A 139 3.43 -20.55 8.63
CA GLU A 139 4.35 -21.45 9.34
C GLU A 139 4.03 -21.47 10.86
N ASP A 140 5.01 -21.19 11.71
CA ASP A 140 4.90 -21.16 13.17
C ASP A 140 4.51 -19.80 13.75
N LYS A 141 4.26 -18.80 12.88
CA LYS A 141 3.99 -17.40 13.26
C LYS A 141 2.59 -16.96 12.90
N ARG A 142 2.17 -15.88 13.55
CA ARG A 142 0.90 -15.21 13.25
C ARG A 142 1.14 -13.75 12.89
N PHE A 143 0.42 -13.28 11.89
CA PHE A 143 0.58 -11.93 11.36
C PHE A 143 -0.76 -11.22 11.23
N VAL A 144 -0.69 -9.92 11.42
CA VAL A 144 -1.81 -8.98 11.24
C VAL A 144 -1.37 -7.82 10.35
N ASP A 145 -2.30 -6.91 10.07
CA ASP A 145 -2.09 -5.74 9.20
C ASP A 145 -0.85 -4.93 9.59
N GLY A 146 0.00 -4.67 8.60
CA GLY A 146 1.21 -3.87 8.75
C GLY A 146 0.96 -2.43 9.16
N GLY A 147 -0.18 -1.87 8.77
CA GLY A 147 -0.61 -0.52 9.10
C GLY A 147 -0.76 -0.26 10.60
N LEU A 148 -0.92 -1.33 11.40
CA LEU A 148 -0.96 -1.23 12.87
C LEU A 148 0.27 -0.54 13.46
N LEU A 149 1.46 -0.80 12.93
CA LEU A 149 2.73 -0.20 13.41
C LEU A 149 3.32 0.83 12.45
N GLY A 150 2.69 1.08 11.31
CA GLY A 150 3.14 2.08 10.36
C GLY A 150 2.42 2.01 9.03
N SER A 151 1.54 2.97 8.77
CA SER A 151 0.72 2.98 7.55
C SER A 151 1.55 3.19 6.28
N LEU A 152 2.63 3.97 6.32
CA LEU A 152 3.49 4.28 5.18
C LEU A 152 4.87 3.64 5.38
N PRO A 153 5.22 2.56 4.64
CA PRO A 153 6.37 1.71 4.93
C PRO A 153 7.68 2.21 4.30
N LEU A 154 8.04 3.48 4.51
CA LEU A 154 9.29 4.07 3.98
C LEU A 154 10.56 3.32 4.41
N TRP A 155 10.60 2.87 5.67
CA TRP A 155 11.71 2.09 6.21
C TRP A 155 11.92 0.77 5.43
N ALA A 156 10.83 0.17 4.97
CA ALA A 156 10.89 -1.08 4.23
C ALA A 156 11.42 -0.87 2.80
N ALA A 157 11.12 0.27 2.17
CA ALA A 157 11.69 0.63 0.89
C ALA A 157 13.22 0.84 1.00
N GLU A 158 13.66 1.53 2.06
CA GLU A 158 15.09 1.71 2.35
C GLU A 158 15.77 0.35 2.61
N GLU A 159 15.15 -0.55 3.37
CA GLU A 159 15.67 -1.89 3.65
C GLU A 159 15.79 -2.74 2.37
N MET A 160 14.96 -2.47 1.34
CA MET A 160 15.07 -3.05 0.01
C MET A 160 16.09 -2.33 -0.89
N GLY A 161 16.79 -1.31 -0.40
CA GLY A 161 17.86 -0.62 -1.09
C GLY A 161 17.43 0.65 -1.85
N ALA A 162 16.23 1.18 -1.60
CA ALA A 162 15.81 2.44 -2.19
C ALA A 162 16.63 3.62 -1.64
N THR A 163 17.04 4.52 -2.54
CA THR A 163 17.67 5.81 -2.20
C THR A 163 16.70 6.97 -2.44
N ARG A 164 15.65 6.73 -3.23
CA ARG A 164 14.54 7.65 -3.48
C ARG A 164 13.21 6.92 -3.32
N ALA A 165 12.21 7.56 -2.74
CA ALA A 165 10.86 7.04 -2.61
C ALA A 165 9.82 8.03 -3.16
N ILE A 166 8.99 7.57 -4.08
CA ILE A 166 7.75 8.24 -4.44
C ILE A 166 6.67 7.60 -3.56
N ALA A 167 6.28 8.32 -2.53
CA ALA A 167 5.41 7.82 -1.46
C ALA A 167 3.99 8.35 -1.62
N ILE A 168 3.04 7.45 -1.80
CA ILE A 168 1.61 7.75 -1.94
C ILE A 168 0.96 7.42 -0.59
N ASN A 169 0.46 8.47 0.09
CA ASN A 169 -0.09 8.37 1.45
C ASN A 169 -1.54 8.83 1.50
N CYS A 170 -2.48 7.91 1.60
CA CYS A 170 -3.91 8.22 1.69
C CYS A 170 -4.42 8.43 3.13
N LEU A 171 -3.61 8.16 4.18
CA LEU A 171 -4.00 8.34 5.59
C LEU A 171 -3.39 9.60 6.21
N THR A 172 -3.92 10.75 5.85
CA THR A 172 -3.40 12.08 6.24
C THR A 172 -4.19 12.77 7.36
N GLY A 173 -5.43 12.36 7.62
CA GLY A 173 -6.33 12.98 8.59
C GLY A 173 -5.80 12.98 10.04
N LEU A 174 -6.31 13.91 10.86
CA LEU A 174 -5.89 14.10 12.24
C LEU A 174 -5.90 12.80 13.09
N PRO A 175 -6.94 11.93 13.01
CA PRO A 175 -6.95 10.66 13.76
C PRO A 175 -5.74 9.76 13.44
N PHE A 176 -5.33 9.70 12.18
CA PHE A 176 -4.21 8.87 11.74
C PHE A 176 -2.87 9.47 12.15
N ARG A 177 -2.75 10.79 12.13
CA ARG A 177 -1.56 11.52 12.63
C ARG A 177 -1.36 11.28 14.13
N MET A 178 -2.43 11.30 14.91
CA MET A 178 -2.39 11.00 16.34
C MET A 178 -2.03 9.54 16.61
N ALA A 179 -2.67 8.59 15.91
CA ALA A 179 -2.34 7.17 16.03
C ALA A 179 -0.86 6.91 15.71
N ARG A 180 -0.35 7.52 14.63
CA ARG A 180 1.06 7.41 14.23
C ARG A 180 2.01 8.00 15.29
N ALA A 181 1.64 9.07 15.97
CA ALA A 181 2.44 9.66 17.03
C ALA A 181 2.53 8.73 18.26
N LEU A 182 1.45 8.03 18.59
CA LEU A 182 1.38 7.11 19.72
C LEU A 182 2.12 5.79 19.44
N LEU A 183 1.99 5.24 18.24
CA LEU A 183 2.51 3.92 17.87
C LEU A 183 4.01 3.93 17.54
N ARG A 184 4.63 5.11 17.42
CA ARG A 184 6.06 5.29 17.12
C ARG A 184 6.54 4.37 15.98
N PRO A 185 6.01 4.51 14.76
CA PRO A 185 6.37 3.65 13.63
C PRO A 185 7.86 3.72 13.36
N ARG A 186 8.41 2.63 12.85
CA ARG A 186 9.78 2.58 12.36
C ARG A 186 9.98 3.65 11.29
N ARG A 187 11.01 4.48 11.43
CA ARG A 187 11.31 5.59 10.51
C ARG A 187 12.43 5.17 9.55
N PRO A 188 12.44 5.70 8.31
CA PRO A 188 13.60 5.59 7.45
C PRO A 188 14.76 6.40 8.02
N SER A 189 15.97 6.16 7.52
CA SER A 189 17.13 7.02 7.82
C SER A 189 16.97 8.40 7.19
N ALA A 190 17.84 9.33 7.58
CA ALA A 190 17.87 10.68 6.99
C ALA A 190 18.37 10.70 5.53
N GLY A 191 18.81 9.57 4.99
CA GLY A 191 19.39 9.47 3.65
C GLY A 191 18.41 9.13 2.52
N LEU A 192 17.15 8.78 2.86
CA LEU A 192 16.13 8.49 1.85
C LEU A 192 15.52 9.79 1.32
N ASP A 193 15.67 10.06 0.02
CA ASP A 193 14.96 11.15 -0.65
C ASP A 193 13.48 10.77 -0.84
N VAL A 194 12.56 11.57 -0.30
CA VAL A 194 11.13 11.25 -0.28
C VAL A 194 10.32 12.34 -0.96
N VAL A 195 9.67 11.98 -2.07
CA VAL A 195 8.59 12.76 -2.67
C VAL A 195 7.27 12.22 -2.14
N LEU A 196 6.55 13.01 -1.34
CA LEU A 196 5.30 12.62 -0.72
C LEU A 196 4.11 13.16 -1.53
N ILE A 197 3.19 12.26 -1.90
CA ILE A 197 1.93 12.60 -2.55
C ILE A 197 0.81 12.28 -1.57
N GLU A 198 0.01 13.28 -1.26
CA GLU A 198 -1.12 13.20 -0.32
C GLU A 198 -2.38 13.77 -0.96
N PRO A 199 -3.57 13.33 -0.53
CA PRO A 199 -4.82 13.89 -1.03
C PRO A 199 -4.92 15.39 -0.72
N SER A 200 -5.32 16.18 -1.72
CA SER A 200 -5.53 17.65 -1.57
C SER A 200 -6.74 17.98 -0.70
N GLU A 201 -7.65 17.05 -0.52
CA GLU A 201 -8.82 17.15 0.35
C GLU A 201 -9.04 15.85 1.15
N PRO A 202 -9.76 15.89 2.30
CA PRO A 202 -10.03 14.69 3.09
C PRO A 202 -10.81 13.64 2.29
N LEU A 203 -10.33 12.39 2.28
CA LEU A 203 -10.99 11.28 1.57
C LEU A 203 -12.30 10.84 2.24
N GLY A 204 -12.53 11.22 3.49
CA GLY A 204 -13.75 10.89 4.22
C GLY A 204 -13.52 10.63 5.70
N THR A 205 -14.42 9.88 6.30
CA THR A 205 -14.44 9.53 7.72
C THR A 205 -13.81 8.16 7.98
N LEU A 206 -13.64 7.77 9.25
CA LEU A 206 -13.20 6.43 9.63
C LEU A 206 -14.14 5.32 9.12
N ARG A 207 -15.43 5.62 8.96
CA ARG A 207 -16.39 4.69 8.38
C ARG A 207 -16.09 4.40 6.91
N ASP A 208 -15.70 5.42 6.17
CA ASP A 208 -15.47 5.32 4.73
C ASP A 208 -14.23 4.47 4.39
N ILE A 209 -13.30 4.31 5.34
CA ILE A 209 -12.14 3.39 5.19
C ILE A 209 -12.59 1.93 5.00
N VAL A 210 -13.69 1.56 5.62
CA VAL A 210 -14.20 0.18 5.62
C VAL A 210 -15.51 0.02 4.86
N CYS A 211 -16.14 1.09 4.41
CA CYS A 211 -17.40 1.06 3.67
C CYS A 211 -17.16 1.32 2.19
N TRP A 212 -17.33 0.28 1.38
CA TRP A 212 -17.29 0.43 -0.06
C TRP A 212 -18.54 1.14 -0.58
N SER A 213 -18.36 2.13 -1.43
CA SER A 213 -19.42 2.85 -2.12
C SER A 213 -18.97 3.17 -3.54
N PRO A 214 -19.77 2.85 -4.58
CA PRO A 214 -19.39 3.15 -5.96
C PRO A 214 -19.05 4.62 -6.18
N SER A 215 -19.86 5.53 -5.61
CA SER A 215 -19.66 6.98 -5.75
C SER A 215 -18.37 7.45 -5.06
N ASN A 216 -18.04 6.90 -3.89
CA ASN A 216 -16.80 7.25 -3.21
C ASN A 216 -15.58 6.73 -3.97
N ILE A 217 -15.64 5.49 -4.48
CA ILE A 217 -14.54 4.90 -5.27
C ILE A 217 -14.26 5.76 -6.50
N GLU A 218 -15.30 6.12 -7.28
CA GLU A 218 -15.15 6.99 -8.45
C GLU A 218 -14.53 8.34 -8.08
N HIS A 219 -15.10 9.00 -7.08
CA HIS A 219 -14.60 10.29 -6.58
C HIS A 219 -13.13 10.22 -6.16
N TRP A 220 -12.73 9.17 -5.42
CA TRP A 220 -11.35 9.03 -4.96
C TRP A 220 -10.37 8.76 -6.10
N ILE A 221 -10.76 7.96 -7.10
CA ILE A 221 -9.94 7.74 -8.28
C ILE A 221 -9.72 9.05 -9.05
N GLU A 222 -10.80 9.82 -9.31
CA GLU A 222 -10.71 11.11 -9.98
C GLU A 222 -9.86 12.12 -9.20
N LEU A 223 -10.02 12.18 -7.88
CA LEU A 223 -9.21 13.01 -7.02
C LEU A 223 -7.73 12.62 -7.09
N GLY A 224 -7.42 11.30 -7.06
CA GLY A 224 -6.07 10.79 -7.18
C GLY A 224 -5.40 11.18 -8.51
N GLU A 225 -6.15 11.14 -9.61
CA GLU A 225 -5.65 11.61 -10.91
C GLU A 225 -5.33 13.12 -10.90
N ARG A 226 -6.16 13.94 -10.25
CA ARG A 226 -5.93 15.41 -10.12
C ARG A 226 -4.69 15.70 -9.27
N ASP A 227 -4.59 15.06 -8.10
CA ASP A 227 -3.50 15.27 -7.15
C ASP A 227 -2.15 14.83 -7.75
N ALA A 228 -2.14 13.71 -8.45
CA ALA A 228 -0.93 13.24 -9.13
C ALA A 228 -0.47 14.20 -10.23
N LYS A 229 -1.37 14.82 -10.99
CA LYS A 229 -1.02 15.83 -12.00
C LYS A 229 -0.30 17.03 -11.37
N GLN A 230 -0.71 17.44 -10.18
CA GLN A 230 -0.05 18.54 -9.44
C GLN A 230 1.34 18.13 -8.94
N ALA A 231 1.50 16.85 -8.53
CA ALA A 231 2.76 16.34 -8.02
C ALA A 231 3.81 16.00 -9.11
N LEU A 232 3.43 15.96 -10.39
CA LEU A 232 4.34 15.57 -11.48
C LEU A 232 5.62 16.39 -11.55
N SER A 233 5.57 17.71 -11.26
CA SER A 233 6.75 18.56 -11.24
C SER A 233 7.77 18.20 -10.16
N LEU A 234 7.32 17.60 -9.07
CA LEU A 234 8.17 17.15 -7.95
C LEU A 234 8.87 15.81 -8.24
N ILE A 235 8.30 15.02 -9.15
CA ILE A 235 8.80 13.67 -9.47
C ILE A 235 9.89 13.73 -10.54
N THR A 236 9.80 14.70 -11.44
CA THR A 236 10.72 14.85 -12.60
C THR A 236 12.01 15.61 -12.28
N MET A 237 12.17 16.12 -11.07
CA MET A 237 13.40 16.69 -10.54
C MET A 237 14.25 15.59 -9.90
#